data_d168399d9cf3691374dd3b1a03cd9fe3
#
_entry.id   d168399d9cf3691374dd3b1a03cd9fe3
#
_cell.length_a   1.000
_cell.length_b   1.000
_cell.length_c   1.000
_cell.angle_alpha   90.00
_cell.angle_beta   90.00
_cell.angle_gamma   90.00
#
_symmetry.space_group_name_H-M   'P 1'
#
loop_
_entity.id
_entity.type
_entity.pdbx_description
1 polymer ?
#
loop_
_entity_poly.entity_id
_entity_poly.type
_entity_poly.pdbx_seq_one_letter_code
_entity_poly.pdbx_strand_id
1 'polypeptide(L)'
;MLSLEKIKELNIEIEQKTPKEILAKVFQLIPNCAISFSGAEDVVLIEMAVKINKDIAVFTLDTGRMHPETYQFIEKVRKYYGITIEVLRPDSSRLQKLTADKGLYSFYEDGHEECCSICKTAPLEGKLSKLDGWITGQRHDQSPTRSHVAVFEADASFSTETRALTKVNPLANWTSAQVWEYIRMFDVPYNELHDRGFVSIGCEPCTRPIGPNQHEREGRWWWEEATIKECGLHRSNLDAET
;
A
#
# COMPACT_ATOMS: atom_id res chain seq x y z
N MET A 1 12.70 12.72 -12.51
CA MET A 1 12.32 13.06 -11.12
C MET A 1 11.48 14.32 -11.12
N LEU A 2 10.36 14.34 -10.39
CA LEU A 2 9.53 15.54 -10.26
C LEU A 2 10.10 16.45 -9.16
N SER A 3 10.19 17.76 -9.42
CA SER A 3 10.52 18.76 -8.39
C SER A 3 9.34 19.01 -7.46
N LEU A 4 9.59 19.53 -6.25
CA LEU A 4 8.53 19.91 -5.30
C LEU A 4 7.54 20.92 -5.90
N GLU A 5 8.04 21.87 -6.70
CA GLU A 5 7.20 22.81 -7.43
C GLU A 5 6.29 22.09 -8.41
N LYS A 6 6.86 21.15 -9.19
CA LYS A 6 6.08 20.37 -10.15
C LYS A 6 5.01 19.49 -9.48
N ILE A 7 5.31 18.91 -8.29
CA ILE A 7 4.34 18.16 -7.49
C ILE A 7 3.18 19.07 -7.06
N LYS A 8 3.45 20.30 -6.60
CA LYS A 8 2.40 21.26 -6.24
C LYS A 8 1.53 21.64 -7.44
N GLU A 9 2.14 21.94 -8.59
CA GLU A 9 1.41 22.22 -9.82
C GLU A 9 0.50 21.06 -10.24
N LEU A 10 1.03 19.81 -10.16
CA LEU A 10 0.29 18.62 -10.51
C LEU A 10 -0.92 18.42 -9.60
N ASN A 11 -0.79 18.60 -8.30
CA ASN A 11 -1.92 18.46 -7.37
C ASN A 11 -3.04 19.45 -7.67
N ILE A 12 -2.70 20.67 -8.11
CA ILE A 12 -3.71 21.66 -8.55
C ILE A 12 -4.36 21.21 -9.88
N GLU A 13 -3.55 20.78 -10.85
CA GLU A 13 -4.02 20.37 -12.17
C GLU A 13 -4.99 19.18 -12.13
N ILE A 14 -4.77 18.25 -11.18
CA ILE A 14 -5.54 17.00 -11.11
C ILE A 14 -6.75 17.05 -10.18
N GLU A 15 -7.05 18.19 -9.55
CA GLU A 15 -8.11 18.32 -8.53
C GLU A 15 -9.47 17.80 -9.00
N GLN A 16 -9.79 17.96 -10.30
CA GLN A 16 -11.04 17.50 -10.92
C GLN A 16 -10.87 16.23 -11.78
N LYS A 17 -9.71 15.57 -11.71
CA LYS A 17 -9.42 14.39 -12.52
C LYS A 17 -9.86 13.10 -11.85
N THR A 18 -10.31 12.17 -12.68
CA THR A 18 -10.59 10.79 -12.24
C THR A 18 -9.29 10.03 -11.96
N PRO A 19 -9.31 9.01 -11.09
CA PRO A 19 -8.13 8.17 -10.84
C PRO A 19 -7.50 7.59 -12.10
N LYS A 20 -8.31 7.25 -13.10
CA LYS A 20 -7.83 6.75 -14.40
C LYS A 20 -7.07 7.82 -15.19
N GLU A 21 -7.54 9.07 -15.21
CA GLU A 21 -6.83 10.19 -15.84
C GLU A 21 -5.52 10.51 -15.10
N ILE A 22 -5.53 10.41 -13.76
CA ILE A 22 -4.33 10.56 -12.93
C ILE A 22 -3.31 9.48 -13.29
N LEU A 23 -3.71 8.21 -13.37
CA LEU A 23 -2.83 7.10 -13.78
C LEU A 23 -2.25 7.31 -15.18
N ALA A 24 -3.07 7.75 -16.15
CA ALA A 24 -2.58 8.03 -17.49
C ALA A 24 -1.49 9.12 -17.49
N LYS A 25 -1.66 10.16 -16.66
CA LYS A 25 -0.65 11.21 -16.48
C LYS A 25 0.61 10.69 -15.78
N VAL A 26 0.45 9.85 -14.76
CA VAL A 26 1.58 9.23 -14.06
C VAL A 26 2.47 8.44 -15.01
N PHE A 27 1.88 7.59 -15.87
CA PHE A 27 2.65 6.77 -16.82
C PHE A 27 3.40 7.60 -17.87
N GLN A 28 2.92 8.82 -18.18
CA GLN A 28 3.63 9.74 -19.06
C GLN A 28 4.79 10.45 -18.35
N LEU A 29 4.60 10.85 -17.10
CA LEU A 29 5.55 11.67 -16.34
C LEU A 29 6.60 10.83 -15.61
N ILE A 30 6.23 9.64 -15.18
CA ILE A 30 7.05 8.72 -14.36
C ILE A 30 7.01 7.32 -14.99
N PRO A 31 7.66 7.11 -16.16
CA PRO A 31 7.58 5.83 -16.87
C PRO A 31 8.17 4.67 -16.05
N ASN A 32 9.16 4.94 -15.19
CA ASN A 32 9.73 3.93 -14.30
C ASN A 32 9.02 3.94 -12.94
N CYS A 33 7.73 3.56 -12.94
CA CYS A 33 6.91 3.44 -11.73
C CYS A 33 6.29 2.05 -11.62
N ALA A 34 5.82 1.69 -10.41
CA ALA A 34 5.15 0.43 -10.16
C ALA A 34 3.99 0.61 -9.16
N ILE A 35 2.97 -0.24 -9.27
CA ILE A 35 1.86 -0.30 -8.30
C ILE A 35 2.29 -1.22 -7.16
N SER A 36 2.18 -0.73 -5.93
CA SER A 36 2.26 -1.54 -4.72
C SER A 36 0.92 -2.20 -4.46
N PHE A 37 0.88 -3.52 -4.51
CA PHE A 37 -0.34 -4.30 -4.36
C PHE A 37 -0.41 -4.96 -2.99
N SER A 38 -1.45 -4.64 -2.21
CA SER A 38 -1.71 -5.25 -0.90
C SER A 38 -3.19 -5.46 -0.60
N GLY A 39 -4.10 -4.65 -1.14
CA GLY A 39 -5.52 -4.65 -0.81
C GLY A 39 -6.46 -4.39 -1.97
N ALA A 40 -7.72 -4.17 -1.65
CA ALA A 40 -8.79 -3.96 -2.63
C ALA A 40 -8.60 -2.69 -3.46
N GLU A 41 -8.16 -1.61 -2.83
CA GLU A 41 -7.86 -0.33 -3.47
C GLU A 41 -6.79 -0.48 -4.55
N ASP A 42 -5.75 -1.26 -4.27
CA ASP A 42 -4.64 -1.45 -5.20
C ASP A 42 -5.09 -2.25 -6.43
N VAL A 43 -6.04 -3.20 -6.27
CA VAL A 43 -6.60 -3.93 -7.42
C VAL A 43 -7.51 -3.05 -8.26
N VAL A 44 -8.23 -2.09 -7.67
CA VAL A 44 -8.95 -1.05 -8.42
C VAL A 44 -7.97 -0.25 -9.28
N LEU A 45 -6.81 0.11 -8.74
CA LEU A 45 -5.76 0.78 -9.51
C LEU A 45 -5.16 -0.11 -10.60
N ILE A 46 -4.94 -1.41 -10.32
CA ILE A 46 -4.47 -2.38 -11.33
C ILE A 46 -5.49 -2.49 -12.47
N GLU A 47 -6.77 -2.59 -12.16
CA GLU A 47 -7.86 -2.66 -13.12
C GLU A 47 -7.88 -1.45 -14.07
N MET A 48 -7.74 -0.24 -13.51
CA MET A 48 -7.65 0.97 -14.31
C MET A 48 -6.36 1.04 -15.12
N ALA A 49 -5.24 0.64 -14.53
CA ALA A 49 -3.92 0.73 -15.11
C ALA A 49 -3.72 -0.21 -16.31
N VAL A 50 -4.17 -1.45 -16.23
CA VAL A 50 -4.05 -2.42 -17.33
C VAL A 50 -4.82 -2.02 -18.59
N LYS A 51 -5.84 -1.17 -18.44
CA LYS A 51 -6.60 -0.57 -19.56
C LYS A 51 -5.85 0.55 -20.26
N ILE A 52 -4.81 1.10 -19.62
CA ILE A 52 -3.98 2.18 -20.16
C ILE A 52 -2.64 1.62 -20.63
N ASN A 53 -2.01 0.80 -19.80
CA ASN A 53 -0.73 0.19 -20.05
C ASN A 53 -0.75 -1.26 -19.55
N LYS A 54 -0.70 -2.22 -20.47
CA LYS A 54 -0.71 -3.66 -20.13
C LYS A 54 0.58 -4.15 -19.46
N ASP A 55 1.67 -3.41 -19.67
CA ASP A 55 3.01 -3.77 -19.15
C ASP A 55 3.31 -3.06 -17.83
N ILE A 56 2.28 -2.60 -17.11
CA ILE A 56 2.48 -1.95 -15.81
C ILE A 56 3.16 -2.88 -14.82
N ALA A 57 4.23 -2.40 -14.20
CA ALA A 57 4.91 -3.13 -13.14
C ALA A 57 4.04 -3.14 -11.86
N VAL A 58 3.85 -4.33 -11.30
CA VAL A 58 3.13 -4.53 -10.04
C VAL A 58 4.00 -5.36 -9.12
N PHE A 59 4.08 -4.98 -7.84
CA PHE A 59 4.75 -5.76 -6.82
C PHE A 59 3.90 -5.90 -5.57
N THR A 60 4.16 -6.95 -4.80
CA THR A 60 3.55 -7.20 -3.49
C THR A 60 4.60 -7.62 -2.47
N LEU A 61 4.32 -7.41 -1.19
CA LEU A 61 5.18 -7.82 -0.09
C LEU A 61 4.68 -9.15 0.49
N ASP A 62 5.51 -10.18 0.45
CA ASP A 62 5.27 -11.44 1.14
C ASP A 62 6.13 -11.53 2.40
N THR A 63 5.51 -11.35 3.54
CA THR A 63 6.18 -11.43 4.84
C THR A 63 6.39 -12.86 5.34
N GLY A 64 5.88 -13.87 4.60
CA GLY A 64 5.82 -15.27 5.03
C GLY A 64 4.77 -15.55 6.12
N ARG A 65 3.93 -14.54 6.45
CA ARG A 65 2.89 -14.62 7.51
C ARG A 65 1.56 -14.06 7.04
N MET A 66 1.28 -14.08 5.74
CA MET A 66 -0.01 -13.65 5.22
C MET A 66 -1.07 -14.74 5.37
N HIS A 67 -2.34 -14.34 5.39
CA HIS A 67 -3.45 -15.29 5.34
C HIS A 67 -3.40 -16.14 4.06
N PRO A 68 -3.80 -17.43 4.11
CA PRO A 68 -3.90 -18.26 2.92
C PRO A 68 -4.75 -17.61 1.81
N GLU A 69 -5.85 -16.94 2.17
CA GLU A 69 -6.72 -16.21 1.26
C GLU A 69 -6.01 -15.06 0.55
N THR A 70 -5.03 -14.43 1.19
CA THR A 70 -4.23 -13.37 0.56
C THR A 70 -3.34 -13.94 -0.54
N TYR A 71 -2.72 -15.10 -0.35
CA TYR A 71 -1.96 -15.79 -1.41
C TYR A 71 -2.86 -16.19 -2.58
N GLN A 72 -4.04 -16.74 -2.29
CA GLN A 72 -5.04 -17.09 -3.30
C GLN A 72 -5.51 -15.85 -4.07
N PHE A 73 -5.71 -14.75 -3.38
CA PHE A 73 -6.10 -13.47 -3.96
C PHE A 73 -5.03 -12.90 -4.90
N ILE A 74 -3.76 -12.90 -4.51
CA ILE A 74 -2.65 -12.48 -5.38
C ILE A 74 -2.64 -13.29 -6.66
N GLU A 75 -2.78 -14.61 -6.57
CA GLU A 75 -2.80 -15.49 -7.73
C GLU A 75 -4.06 -15.30 -8.59
N LYS A 76 -5.23 -15.02 -7.98
CA LYS A 76 -6.47 -14.68 -8.67
C LYS A 76 -6.31 -13.40 -9.49
N VAL A 77 -5.74 -12.33 -8.90
CA VAL A 77 -5.47 -11.06 -9.57
C VAL A 77 -4.49 -11.24 -10.73
N ARG A 78 -3.39 -11.97 -10.50
CA ARG A 78 -2.38 -12.28 -11.53
C ARG A 78 -3.00 -12.95 -12.75
N LYS A 79 -3.83 -13.95 -12.54
CA LYS A 79 -4.51 -14.71 -13.62
C LYS A 79 -5.58 -13.87 -14.31
N TYR A 80 -6.40 -13.15 -13.52
CA TYR A 80 -7.54 -12.39 -14.04
C TYR A 80 -7.09 -11.28 -15.00
N TYR A 81 -6.02 -10.57 -14.68
CA TYR A 81 -5.49 -9.48 -15.52
C TYR A 81 -4.38 -9.93 -16.48
N GLY A 82 -3.90 -11.16 -16.37
CA GLY A 82 -2.79 -11.66 -17.21
C GLY A 82 -1.47 -10.91 -16.99
N ILE A 83 -1.23 -10.43 -15.77
CA ILE A 83 -0.05 -9.62 -15.41
C ILE A 83 0.98 -10.45 -14.62
N THR A 84 2.22 -9.94 -14.57
CA THR A 84 3.23 -10.43 -13.65
C THR A 84 3.20 -9.59 -12.37
N ILE A 85 3.20 -10.25 -11.21
CA ILE A 85 3.29 -9.62 -9.90
C ILE A 85 4.61 -10.03 -9.27
N GLU A 86 5.51 -9.07 -9.06
CA GLU A 86 6.78 -9.32 -8.37
C GLU A 86 6.54 -9.49 -6.88
N VAL A 87 6.98 -10.60 -6.30
CA VAL A 87 6.81 -10.90 -4.88
C VAL A 87 8.10 -10.59 -4.13
N LEU A 88 8.06 -9.55 -3.30
CA LEU A 88 9.18 -9.12 -2.47
C LEU A 88 9.15 -9.84 -1.13
N ARG A 89 10.29 -10.41 -0.72
CA ARG A 89 10.44 -11.18 0.52
C ARG A 89 11.51 -10.58 1.42
N PRO A 90 11.41 -10.79 2.74
CA PRO A 90 12.45 -10.38 3.67
C PRO A 90 13.74 -11.16 3.44
N ASP A 91 14.86 -10.55 3.82
CA ASP A 91 16.12 -11.24 3.93
C ASP A 91 16.03 -12.37 4.96
N SER A 92 16.34 -13.59 4.52
CA SER A 92 16.18 -14.79 5.34
C SER A 92 17.09 -14.79 6.56
N SER A 93 18.29 -14.24 6.46
CA SER A 93 19.26 -14.20 7.58
C SER A 93 18.80 -13.24 8.68
N ARG A 94 18.27 -12.08 8.31
CA ARG A 94 17.69 -11.11 9.26
C ARG A 94 16.45 -11.67 9.96
N LEU A 95 15.59 -12.34 9.18
CA LEU A 95 14.40 -12.98 9.75
C LEU A 95 14.74 -14.14 10.69
N GLN A 96 15.70 -14.98 10.33
CA GLN A 96 16.20 -16.06 11.20
C GLN A 96 16.79 -15.50 12.48
N LYS A 97 17.59 -14.43 12.40
CA LYS A 97 18.15 -13.77 13.58
C LYS A 97 17.04 -13.25 14.51
N LEU A 98 16.07 -12.52 13.99
CA LEU A 98 14.93 -12.02 14.79
C LEU A 98 14.20 -13.16 15.51
N THR A 99 13.91 -14.25 14.79
CA THR A 99 13.17 -15.38 15.37
C THR A 99 14.00 -16.19 16.38
N ALA A 100 15.31 -16.29 16.19
CA ALA A 100 16.20 -16.96 17.14
C ALA A 100 16.38 -16.15 18.42
N ASP A 101 16.52 -14.82 18.31
CA ASP A 101 16.79 -13.94 19.45
C ASP A 101 15.52 -13.65 20.27
N LYS A 102 14.36 -13.48 19.60
CA LYS A 102 13.13 -12.96 20.22
C LYS A 102 11.89 -13.86 20.07
N GLY A 103 12.00 -14.94 19.31
CA GLY A 103 10.89 -15.85 19.04
C GLY A 103 9.97 -15.39 17.88
N LEU A 104 8.97 -16.23 17.59
CA LEU A 104 8.09 -16.04 16.43
C LEU A 104 7.06 -14.91 16.59
N TYR A 105 6.74 -14.53 17.81
CA TYR A 105 5.63 -13.63 18.15
C TYR A 105 6.06 -12.44 19.01
N SER A 106 7.35 -12.06 18.97
CA SER A 106 7.92 -10.94 19.73
C SER A 106 7.17 -9.61 19.51
N PHE A 107 6.54 -9.43 18.35
CA PHE A 107 5.76 -8.22 18.05
C PHE A 107 4.52 -8.02 18.94
N TYR A 108 4.08 -9.02 19.67
CA TYR A 108 3.03 -8.85 20.70
C TYR A 108 3.58 -8.24 22.00
N GLU A 109 4.88 -8.40 22.25
CA GLU A 109 5.54 -7.92 23.46
C GLU A 109 6.32 -6.62 23.20
N ASP A 110 7.07 -6.58 22.10
CA ASP A 110 7.99 -5.49 21.74
C ASP A 110 7.37 -4.46 20.77
N GLY A 111 6.10 -4.65 20.34
CA GLY A 111 5.50 -3.91 19.26
C GLY A 111 5.88 -4.41 17.87
N HIS A 112 5.16 -3.93 16.86
CA HIS A 112 5.27 -4.47 15.50
C HIS A 112 6.45 -3.91 14.68
N GLU A 113 7.10 -2.83 15.14
CA GLU A 113 8.03 -2.02 14.34
C GLU A 113 9.23 -2.82 13.81
N GLU A 114 9.91 -3.59 14.68
CA GLU A 114 11.10 -4.35 14.27
C GLU A 114 10.75 -5.45 13.26
N CYS A 115 9.67 -6.19 13.52
CA CYS A 115 9.19 -7.20 12.59
C CYS A 115 8.80 -6.58 11.24
N CYS A 116 8.07 -5.45 11.23
CA CYS A 116 7.70 -4.74 10.03
C CYS A 116 8.90 -4.14 9.30
N SER A 117 9.89 -3.63 10.01
CA SER A 117 11.14 -3.14 9.42
C SER A 117 11.85 -4.22 8.61
N ILE A 118 11.99 -5.43 9.16
CA ILE A 118 12.65 -6.56 8.49
C ILE A 118 11.78 -7.13 7.36
N CYS A 119 10.47 -7.34 7.64
CA CYS A 119 9.61 -8.10 6.73
C CYS A 119 8.95 -7.25 5.64
N LYS A 120 8.89 -5.92 5.80
CA LYS A 120 8.20 -5.03 4.86
C LYS A 120 9.06 -3.87 4.41
N THR A 121 9.58 -3.05 5.35
CA THR A 121 10.26 -1.80 5.00
C THR A 121 11.55 -2.07 4.22
N ALA A 122 12.40 -2.99 4.67
CA ALA A 122 13.65 -3.30 4.00
C ALA A 122 13.47 -3.88 2.57
N PRO A 123 12.59 -4.88 2.32
CA PRO A 123 12.31 -5.32 0.95
C PRO A 123 11.70 -4.23 0.07
N LEU A 124 10.82 -3.40 0.62
CA LEU A 124 10.23 -2.27 -0.11
C LEU A 124 11.31 -1.25 -0.50
N GLU A 125 12.18 -0.85 0.43
CA GLU A 125 13.29 0.07 0.16
C GLU A 125 14.18 -0.44 -0.97
N GLY A 126 14.52 -1.74 -0.96
CA GLY A 126 15.28 -2.39 -2.04
C GLY A 126 14.58 -2.34 -3.40
N LYS A 127 13.23 -2.37 -3.43
CA LYS A 127 12.44 -2.20 -4.66
C LYS A 127 12.38 -0.75 -5.08
N LEU A 128 12.01 0.14 -4.16
CA LEU A 128 11.81 1.57 -4.45
C LEU A 128 13.11 2.27 -4.85
N SER A 129 14.26 1.78 -4.40
CA SER A 129 15.58 2.30 -4.82
C SER A 129 15.82 2.20 -6.34
N LYS A 130 15.06 1.40 -7.06
CA LYS A 130 15.15 1.18 -8.51
C LYS A 130 14.07 1.89 -9.31
N LEU A 131 13.15 2.60 -8.66
CA LEU A 131 12.00 3.27 -9.27
C LEU A 131 12.11 4.79 -9.14
N ASP A 132 11.47 5.52 -10.04
CA ASP A 132 11.31 6.99 -9.96
C ASP A 132 10.01 7.38 -9.26
N GLY A 133 9.05 6.45 -9.19
CA GLY A 133 7.82 6.61 -8.44
C GLY A 133 7.13 5.28 -8.14
N TRP A 134 6.18 5.33 -7.22
CA TRP A 134 5.32 4.21 -6.89
C TRP A 134 3.89 4.67 -6.62
N ILE A 135 2.94 3.77 -6.88
CA ILE A 135 1.51 4.04 -6.83
C ILE A 135 0.91 3.21 -5.71
N THR A 136 0.09 3.83 -4.87
CA THR A 136 -0.57 3.19 -3.72
C THR A 136 -2.07 3.48 -3.70
N GLY A 137 -2.84 2.61 -3.07
CA GLY A 137 -4.27 2.78 -2.83
C GLY A 137 -4.60 3.55 -1.54
N GLN A 138 -3.71 4.43 -1.06
CA GLN A 138 -4.00 5.22 0.14
C GLN A 138 -5.16 6.20 -0.10
N ARG A 139 -6.01 6.36 0.93
CA ARG A 139 -7.19 7.25 0.95
C ARG A 139 -7.26 8.02 2.26
N HIS A 140 -7.85 9.21 2.22
CA HIS A 140 -8.02 10.06 3.40
C HIS A 140 -8.83 9.37 4.50
N ASP A 141 -9.92 8.69 4.14
CA ASP A 141 -10.85 8.09 5.09
C ASP A 141 -10.41 6.75 5.70
N GLN A 142 -9.24 6.23 5.31
CA GLN A 142 -8.73 4.96 5.86
C GLN A 142 -8.29 5.06 7.34
N SER A 143 -7.76 6.22 7.74
CA SER A 143 -7.36 6.49 9.12
C SER A 143 -7.11 7.98 9.36
N PRO A 144 -7.18 8.47 10.61
CA PRO A 144 -6.79 9.84 10.95
C PRO A 144 -5.39 10.22 10.45
N THR A 145 -4.41 9.30 10.52
CA THR A 145 -3.03 9.49 10.06
C THR A 145 -2.92 9.69 8.54
N ARG A 146 -3.99 9.49 7.78
CA ARG A 146 -4.04 9.64 6.31
C ARG A 146 -4.85 10.84 5.82
N SER A 147 -5.39 11.63 6.74
CA SER A 147 -6.26 12.78 6.42
C SER A 147 -5.62 13.81 5.47
N HIS A 148 -4.29 13.86 5.42
CA HIS A 148 -3.52 14.83 4.63
C HIS A 148 -2.75 14.22 3.44
N VAL A 149 -3.01 12.94 3.10
CA VAL A 149 -2.34 12.28 1.98
C VAL A 149 -2.67 13.01 0.67
N ALA A 150 -1.67 13.57 0.00
CA ALA A 150 -1.87 14.18 -1.32
C ALA A 150 -1.85 13.14 -2.44
N VAL A 151 -2.42 13.49 -3.60
CA VAL A 151 -2.38 12.59 -4.77
C VAL A 151 -0.95 12.41 -5.27
N PHE A 152 -0.18 13.48 -5.39
CA PHE A 152 1.27 13.42 -5.65
C PHE A 152 2.02 13.90 -4.42
N GLU A 153 2.98 13.09 -3.97
CA GLU A 153 3.83 13.38 -2.81
C GLU A 153 5.31 13.16 -3.18
N ALA A 154 6.18 14.01 -2.66
CA ALA A 154 7.59 13.65 -2.54
C ALA A 154 7.72 12.66 -1.39
N ASP A 155 8.14 11.45 -1.66
CA ASP A 155 8.27 10.41 -0.63
C ASP A 155 9.51 10.67 0.24
N ALA A 156 9.33 11.37 1.36
CA ALA A 156 10.43 11.69 2.27
C ALA A 156 11.04 10.45 2.93
N SER A 157 10.25 9.38 3.12
CA SER A 157 10.71 8.16 3.80
C SER A 157 11.68 7.32 2.96
N PHE A 158 11.55 7.37 1.63
CA PHE A 158 12.35 6.55 0.70
C PHE A 158 13.15 7.37 -0.31
N SER A 159 13.12 8.70 -0.23
CA SER A 159 14.05 9.57 -0.95
C SER A 159 15.41 9.61 -0.27
N THR A 160 16.45 9.93 -1.06
CA THR A 160 17.81 10.17 -0.56
C THR A 160 18.23 11.56 -1.00
N GLU A 161 19.37 12.06 -0.48
CA GLU A 161 19.93 13.35 -0.89
C GLU A 161 20.17 13.47 -2.41
N THR A 162 20.47 12.35 -3.05
CA THR A 162 20.76 12.29 -4.48
C THR A 162 19.58 11.83 -5.34
N ARG A 163 18.49 11.36 -4.74
CA ARG A 163 17.38 10.76 -5.46
C ARG A 163 16.03 11.07 -4.79
N ALA A 164 15.20 11.85 -5.45
CA ALA A 164 13.81 12.05 -5.05
C ALA A 164 12.92 10.93 -5.62
N LEU A 165 12.07 10.35 -4.78
CA LEU A 165 11.04 9.38 -5.15
C LEU A 165 9.68 10.06 -5.10
N THR A 166 8.85 9.83 -6.13
CA THR A 166 7.47 10.32 -6.13
C THR A 166 6.52 9.21 -5.70
N LYS A 167 5.72 9.46 -4.68
CA LYS A 167 4.60 8.60 -4.29
C LYS A 167 3.32 9.17 -4.88
N VAL A 168 2.47 8.30 -5.43
CA VAL A 168 1.21 8.70 -6.05
C VAL A 168 0.06 7.90 -5.47
N ASN A 169 -0.99 8.60 -5.03
CA ASN A 169 -2.18 8.04 -4.40
C ASN A 169 -3.43 8.44 -5.21
N PRO A 170 -3.72 7.79 -6.34
CA PRO A 170 -4.80 8.24 -7.24
C PRO A 170 -6.18 8.17 -6.62
N LEU A 171 -6.36 7.37 -5.57
CA LEU A 171 -7.62 7.21 -4.83
C LEU A 171 -7.68 8.08 -3.56
N ALA A 172 -6.74 9.01 -3.32
CA ALA A 172 -6.65 9.78 -2.08
C ALA A 172 -8.00 10.39 -1.63
N ASN A 173 -8.77 10.92 -2.59
CA ASN A 173 -10.05 11.58 -2.35
C ASN A 173 -11.27 10.63 -2.43
N TRP A 174 -11.06 9.33 -2.68
CA TRP A 174 -12.15 8.37 -2.73
C TRP A 174 -12.53 7.87 -1.34
N THR A 175 -13.84 7.70 -1.14
CA THR A 175 -14.37 7.01 0.05
C THR A 175 -14.30 5.49 -0.12
N SER A 176 -14.37 4.76 0.99
CA SER A 176 -14.51 3.30 0.98
C SER A 176 -15.74 2.86 0.16
N ALA A 177 -16.84 3.59 0.29
CA ALA A 177 -18.06 3.32 -0.48
C ALA A 177 -17.83 3.39 -2.00
N GLN A 178 -17.09 4.39 -2.48
CA GLN A 178 -16.75 4.53 -3.91
C GLN A 178 -15.83 3.42 -4.40
N VAL A 179 -14.86 2.98 -3.59
CA VAL A 179 -14.00 1.83 -3.92
C VAL A 179 -14.85 0.57 -4.10
N TRP A 180 -15.75 0.27 -3.15
CA TRP A 180 -16.60 -0.91 -3.21
C TRP A 180 -17.68 -0.83 -4.30
N GLU A 181 -18.19 0.36 -4.60
CA GLU A 181 -19.07 0.58 -5.75
C GLU A 181 -18.34 0.24 -7.06
N TYR A 182 -17.11 0.72 -7.22
CA TYR A 182 -16.28 0.41 -8.39
C TYR A 182 -15.99 -1.09 -8.51
N ILE A 183 -15.63 -1.75 -7.39
CA ILE A 183 -15.37 -3.20 -7.36
C ILE A 183 -16.59 -3.97 -7.87
N ARG A 184 -17.79 -3.63 -7.37
CA ARG A 184 -19.04 -4.29 -7.79
C ARG A 184 -19.43 -3.99 -9.23
N MET A 185 -19.22 -2.74 -9.67
CA MET A 185 -19.59 -2.30 -11.03
C MET A 185 -18.75 -2.97 -12.12
N PHE A 186 -17.48 -3.19 -11.83
CA PHE A 186 -16.51 -3.73 -12.80
C PHE A 186 -16.05 -5.16 -12.52
N ASP A 187 -16.69 -5.84 -11.57
CA ASP A 187 -16.36 -7.21 -11.14
C ASP A 187 -14.88 -7.38 -10.81
N VAL A 188 -14.32 -6.39 -10.10
CA VAL A 188 -12.90 -6.38 -9.70
C VAL A 188 -12.65 -7.46 -8.66
N PRO A 189 -11.66 -8.35 -8.85
CA PRO A 189 -11.31 -9.33 -7.83
C PRO A 189 -10.94 -8.68 -6.50
N TYR A 190 -11.43 -9.23 -5.39
CA TYR A 190 -11.06 -8.81 -4.04
C TYR A 190 -10.79 -10.03 -3.14
N ASN A 191 -10.17 -9.78 -1.99
CA ASN A 191 -9.85 -10.82 -1.02
C ASN A 191 -11.10 -11.24 -0.25
N GLU A 192 -11.39 -12.56 -0.21
CA GLU A 192 -12.58 -13.13 0.43
C GLU A 192 -12.65 -12.87 1.95
N LEU A 193 -11.56 -12.49 2.59
CA LEU A 193 -11.55 -12.04 3.98
C LEU A 193 -12.45 -10.83 4.21
N HIS A 194 -12.67 -9.99 3.21
CA HIS A 194 -13.60 -8.85 3.32
C HIS A 194 -15.02 -9.32 3.64
N ASP A 195 -15.47 -10.44 3.07
CA ASP A 195 -16.80 -11.02 3.34
C ASP A 195 -16.93 -11.55 4.78
N ARG A 196 -15.79 -11.72 5.47
CA ARG A 196 -15.70 -12.16 6.86
C ARG A 196 -15.42 -11.02 7.85
N GLY A 197 -15.59 -9.76 7.42
CA GLY A 197 -15.45 -8.57 8.26
C GLY A 197 -14.02 -8.06 8.42
N PHE A 198 -13.06 -8.54 7.63
CA PHE A 198 -11.72 -7.98 7.58
C PHE A 198 -11.71 -6.77 6.64
N VAL A 199 -11.74 -5.56 7.16
CA VAL A 199 -11.76 -4.34 6.34
C VAL A 199 -10.36 -3.94 5.88
N SER A 200 -9.36 -4.02 6.75
CA SER A 200 -7.94 -3.80 6.42
C SER A 200 -7.14 -5.06 6.67
N ILE A 201 -6.55 -5.63 5.61
CA ILE A 201 -5.89 -6.93 5.67
C ILE A 201 -4.36 -6.76 5.66
N GLY A 202 -3.67 -7.48 6.53
CA GLY A 202 -2.22 -7.56 6.58
C GLY A 202 -1.74 -8.96 6.94
N CYS A 203 -0.64 -9.06 7.70
CA CYS A 203 -0.20 -10.36 8.22
C CYS A 203 -1.28 -10.98 9.09
N GLU A 204 -1.45 -12.30 8.99
CA GLU A 204 -2.46 -13.05 9.74
C GLU A 204 -2.41 -12.77 11.26
N PRO A 205 -1.24 -12.88 11.95
CA PRO A 205 -1.19 -12.62 13.39
C PRO A 205 -1.41 -11.15 13.77
N CYS A 206 -1.34 -10.22 12.80
CA CYS A 206 -1.46 -8.78 13.04
C CYS A 206 -2.80 -8.20 12.56
N THR A 207 -3.76 -9.05 12.19
CA THR A 207 -5.03 -8.60 11.60
C THR A 207 -6.19 -9.40 12.17
N ARG A 208 -7.26 -8.71 12.55
CA ARG A 208 -8.53 -9.31 12.94
C ARG A 208 -9.70 -8.61 12.25
N PRO A 209 -10.87 -9.25 12.15
CA PRO A 209 -12.08 -8.58 11.69
C PRO A 209 -12.48 -7.46 12.67
N ILE A 210 -13.25 -6.49 12.16
CA ILE A 210 -13.77 -5.37 12.96
C ILE A 210 -15.29 -5.36 12.99
N GLY A 211 -15.85 -4.72 14.01
CA GLY A 211 -17.30 -4.49 14.14
C GLY A 211 -17.77 -3.26 13.34
N PRO A 212 -19.09 -3.10 13.17
CA PRO A 212 -19.68 -2.06 12.30
C PRO A 212 -19.40 -0.62 12.73
N ASN A 213 -18.97 -0.38 13.96
CA ASN A 213 -18.69 0.97 14.49
C ASN A 213 -17.19 1.20 14.73
N GLN A 214 -16.34 0.36 14.16
CA GLN A 214 -14.90 0.46 14.29
C GLN A 214 -14.29 1.09 13.04
N HIS A 215 -13.18 1.80 13.25
CA HIS A 215 -12.41 2.38 12.16
C HIS A 215 -11.79 1.29 11.27
N GLU A 216 -11.65 1.52 9.96
CA GLU A 216 -11.12 0.53 8.99
C GLU A 216 -9.84 -0.17 9.44
N ARG A 217 -8.92 0.56 10.05
CA ARG A 217 -7.62 0.02 10.49
C ARG A 217 -7.58 -0.44 11.94
N GLU A 218 -8.70 -0.42 12.66
CA GLU A 218 -8.72 -0.80 14.08
C GLU A 218 -8.41 -2.29 14.31
N GLY A 219 -8.70 -3.13 13.33
CA GLY A 219 -8.30 -4.54 13.31
C GLY A 219 -6.80 -4.80 13.11
N ARG A 220 -5.99 -3.77 12.74
CA ARG A 220 -4.54 -3.88 12.55
C ARG A 220 -3.83 -3.62 13.87
N TRP A 221 -2.83 -4.45 14.21
CA TRP A 221 -2.08 -4.33 15.47
C TRP A 221 -3.02 -3.99 16.63
N TRP A 222 -4.06 -4.78 16.77
CA TRP A 222 -5.20 -4.54 17.67
C TRP A 222 -4.82 -4.44 19.15
N TRP A 223 -3.60 -4.82 19.51
CA TRP A 223 -3.00 -4.69 20.85
C TRP A 223 -2.29 -3.35 21.07
N GLU A 224 -2.14 -2.51 20.04
CA GLU A 224 -1.49 -1.20 20.11
C GLU A 224 -2.51 -0.06 20.09
N GLU A 225 -2.07 1.13 20.52
CA GLU A 225 -2.90 2.33 20.51
C GLU A 225 -3.21 2.81 19.08
N ALA A 226 -4.40 3.38 18.89
CA ALA A 226 -4.91 3.76 17.56
C ALA A 226 -4.03 4.81 16.84
N THR A 227 -3.38 5.70 17.60
CA THR A 227 -2.56 6.79 17.09
C THR A 227 -1.23 6.36 16.47
N ILE A 228 -0.76 5.14 16.75
CA ILE A 228 0.52 4.62 16.27
C ILE A 228 0.36 3.48 15.25
N LYS A 229 -0.86 3.17 14.84
CA LYS A 229 -1.19 2.04 13.93
C LYS A 229 -0.83 2.32 12.46
N GLU A 230 0.39 2.75 12.19
CA GLU A 230 0.90 2.87 10.82
C GLU A 230 2.19 2.04 10.68
N CYS A 231 2.29 1.27 9.60
CA CYS A 231 3.52 0.53 9.36
C CYS A 231 4.59 1.46 8.75
N GLY A 232 5.86 1.10 8.93
CA GLY A 232 6.99 1.87 8.42
C GLY A 232 6.99 2.16 6.91
N LEU A 233 6.06 1.55 6.14
CA LEU A 233 5.85 1.84 4.71
C LEU A 233 5.33 3.26 4.46
N HIS A 234 4.64 3.84 5.44
CA HIS A 234 3.96 5.14 5.34
C HIS A 234 4.24 6.01 6.56
N ARG A 235 5.48 5.97 7.04
CA ARG A 235 5.90 6.68 8.24
C ARG A 235 5.75 8.19 8.13
N SER A 236 5.88 8.73 6.92
CA SER A 236 5.63 10.15 6.64
C SER A 236 4.22 10.63 7.01
N ASN A 237 3.24 9.71 7.10
CA ASN A 237 1.89 10.07 7.53
C ASN A 237 1.81 10.40 9.04
N LEU A 238 2.78 9.94 9.84
CA LEU A 238 2.85 10.24 11.28
C LEU A 238 3.54 11.58 11.55
N ASP A 239 4.41 12.02 10.64
CA ASP A 239 5.19 13.25 10.79
C ASP A 239 4.41 14.51 10.36
N ALA A 240 3.26 14.35 9.73
CA ALA A 240 2.43 15.46 9.21
C ALA A 240 1.58 16.17 10.29
N GLU A 241 1.55 15.67 11.53
CA GLU A 241 0.78 16.24 12.66
C GLU A 241 1.64 17.13 13.58
N THR A 242 2.91 17.39 13.25
CA THR A 242 3.79 18.32 13.97
C THR A 242 4.14 19.52 13.10
#